data_23ec691a6091ef910c30d8f50f41d6fe
#
_entry.id   23ec691a6091ef910c30d8f50f41d6fe
#
_cell.length_a   1.000
_cell.length_b   1.000
_cell.length_c   1.000
_cell.angle_alpha   90.00
_cell.angle_beta   90.00
_cell.angle_gamma   90.00
#
_symmetry.space_group_name_H-M   'P 1'
#
loop_
_entity.id
_entity.type
_entity.pdbx_description
1 polymer ?
#
loop_
_entity_poly.entity_id
_entity_poly.type
_entity_poly.pdbx_seq_one_letter_code
_entity_poly.pdbx_strand_id
1 'polypeptide(L)'
;IQVFIATTRWQYVLKCQKITLDYKNTLQILWSGLFFNQAMPSSVGGDVIRGYYLKKQGMTLGRATLGVLMDRLFGMIGLVLLVLASLPLLFELVDDPIARTGVLFIAVGISLVLLFIFFTDKLPGNFSHLKVIRGLYSLSQNARQCIAKHYNGIIILLISILIHLISVFAVMTMSIGLG
;
A
#
# COMPACT_ATOMS: atom_id res chain seq x y z
N ILE A 1 16.74 -6.24 -4.33
CA ILE A 1 16.81 -5.26 -3.24
C ILE A 1 15.40 -4.84 -2.83
N GLN A 2 14.54 -4.40 -3.76
CA GLN A 2 13.19 -3.89 -3.49
C GLN A 2 12.30 -4.86 -2.70
N VAL A 3 12.37 -6.16 -2.99
CA VAL A 3 11.59 -7.20 -2.29
C VAL A 3 11.97 -7.31 -0.81
N PHE A 4 13.25 -7.19 -0.48
CA PHE A 4 13.70 -7.20 0.92
C PHE A 4 13.17 -6.00 1.71
N ILE A 5 13.19 -4.82 1.09
CA ILE A 5 12.64 -3.59 1.66
C ILE A 5 11.12 -3.72 1.84
N ALA A 6 10.41 -4.27 0.84
CA ALA A 6 8.98 -4.53 0.92
C ALA A 6 8.62 -5.54 2.02
N THR A 7 9.47 -6.56 2.24
CA THR A 7 9.32 -7.53 3.35
C THR A 7 9.40 -6.82 4.69
N THR A 8 10.39 -5.94 4.87
CA THR A 8 10.54 -5.15 6.09
C THR A 8 9.31 -4.28 6.33
N ARG A 9 8.82 -3.56 5.29
CA ARG A 9 7.58 -2.79 5.38
C ARG A 9 6.42 -3.65 5.86
N TRP A 10 6.23 -4.80 5.23
CA TRP A 10 5.11 -5.68 5.57
C TRP A 10 5.21 -6.23 6.99
N GLN A 11 6.41 -6.52 7.50
CA GLN A 11 6.59 -6.88 8.91
C GLN A 11 6.12 -5.78 9.86
N TYR A 12 6.44 -4.50 9.55
CA TYR A 12 5.95 -3.37 10.36
C TYR A 12 4.42 -3.26 10.31
N VAL A 13 3.80 -3.47 9.15
CA VAL A 13 2.33 -3.51 9.01
C VAL A 13 1.72 -4.61 9.86
N LEU A 14 2.30 -5.81 9.84
CA LEU A 14 1.83 -6.94 10.65
C LEU A 14 2.01 -6.67 12.16
N LYS A 15 3.12 -6.05 12.56
CA LYS A 15 3.35 -5.64 13.96
C LYS A 15 2.30 -4.64 14.45
N CYS A 16 1.80 -3.74 13.62
CA CYS A 16 0.69 -2.85 13.98
C CYS A 16 -0.59 -3.64 14.37
N GLN A 17 -0.77 -4.81 13.81
CA GLN A 17 -1.88 -5.71 14.14
C GLN A 17 -1.53 -6.72 15.25
N LYS A 18 -0.39 -6.53 15.93
CA LYS A 18 0.14 -7.46 16.93
C LYS A 18 0.39 -8.87 16.37
N ILE A 19 0.81 -8.94 15.11
CA ILE A 19 1.20 -10.16 14.43
C ILE A 19 2.72 -10.16 14.33
N THR A 20 3.37 -11.15 14.93
CA THR A 20 4.82 -11.34 14.85
C THR A 20 5.12 -12.55 13.98
N LEU A 21 5.74 -12.32 12.84
CA LEU A 21 6.28 -13.36 11.97
C LEU A 21 7.79 -13.18 11.86
N ASP A 22 8.49 -14.28 11.77
CA ASP A 22 9.91 -14.26 11.44
C ASP A 22 10.15 -13.67 10.04
N TYR A 23 11.28 -12.99 9.86
CA TYR A 23 11.63 -12.34 8.60
C TYR A 23 11.64 -13.32 7.42
N LYS A 24 12.21 -14.52 7.63
CA LYS A 24 12.29 -15.57 6.60
C LYS A 24 10.89 -16.00 6.14
N ASN A 25 9.98 -16.23 7.10
CA ASN A 25 8.60 -16.60 6.79
C ASN A 25 7.85 -15.47 6.06
N THR A 26 8.05 -14.23 6.51
CA THR A 26 7.45 -13.05 5.87
C THR A 26 7.95 -12.90 4.42
N LEU A 27 9.25 -13.08 4.20
CA LEU A 27 9.87 -13.05 2.89
C LEU A 27 9.33 -14.14 1.97
N GLN A 28 9.23 -15.38 2.46
CA GLN A 28 8.68 -16.50 1.69
C GLN A 28 7.24 -16.26 1.25
N ILE A 29 6.40 -15.74 2.15
CA ILE A 29 5.00 -15.41 1.85
C ILE A 29 4.94 -14.30 0.80
N LEU A 30 5.77 -13.27 0.93
CA LEU A 30 5.83 -12.18 -0.04
C LEU A 30 6.29 -12.66 -1.42
N TRP A 31 7.35 -13.47 -1.48
CA TRP A 31 7.84 -14.07 -2.72
C TRP A 31 6.79 -14.94 -3.40
N SER A 32 6.11 -15.79 -2.63
CA SER A 32 4.99 -16.58 -3.15
C SER A 32 3.90 -15.67 -3.75
N GLY A 33 3.54 -14.59 -3.04
CA GLY A 33 2.59 -13.61 -3.54
C GLY A 33 3.03 -12.96 -4.86
N LEU A 34 4.29 -12.55 -4.97
CA LEU A 34 4.85 -11.97 -6.20
C LEU A 34 4.82 -12.97 -7.36
N PHE A 35 5.21 -14.21 -7.12
CA PHE A 35 5.14 -15.28 -8.13
C PHE A 35 3.72 -15.45 -8.67
N PHE A 36 2.73 -15.55 -7.78
CA PHE A 36 1.33 -15.72 -8.20
C PHE A 36 0.74 -14.48 -8.86
N ASN A 37 1.21 -13.27 -8.53
CA ASN A 37 0.82 -12.06 -9.26
C ASN A 37 1.29 -12.06 -10.73
N GLN A 38 2.41 -12.72 -11.03
CA GLN A 38 2.92 -12.85 -12.40
C GLN A 38 2.34 -14.07 -13.13
N ALA A 39 2.07 -15.15 -12.40
CA ALA A 39 1.54 -16.39 -12.98
C ALA A 39 0.04 -16.33 -13.24
N MET A 40 -0.72 -15.51 -12.52
CA MET A 40 -2.16 -15.38 -12.66
C MET A 40 -2.52 -14.13 -13.49
N PRO A 41 -3.58 -14.17 -14.31
CA PRO A 41 -4.03 -12.99 -15.08
C PRO A 41 -4.62 -11.86 -14.22
N SER A 42 -4.61 -12.00 -12.90
CA SER A 42 -5.11 -11.03 -11.93
C SER A 42 -4.04 -10.61 -10.94
N SER A 43 -3.82 -9.30 -10.78
CA SER A 43 -2.94 -8.73 -9.76
C SER A 43 -3.39 -8.99 -8.31
N VAL A 44 -4.59 -9.54 -8.14
CA VAL A 44 -5.16 -9.89 -6.83
C VAL A 44 -4.71 -11.29 -6.37
N GLY A 45 -4.26 -12.14 -7.29
CA GLY A 45 -3.87 -13.52 -6.99
C GLY A 45 -2.82 -13.63 -5.88
N GLY A 46 -1.79 -12.81 -5.95
CA GLY A 46 -0.75 -12.80 -4.93
C GLY A 46 -1.22 -12.33 -3.56
N ASP A 47 -2.18 -11.42 -3.49
CA ASP A 47 -2.75 -10.96 -2.23
C ASP A 47 -3.61 -12.05 -1.58
N VAL A 48 -4.35 -12.81 -2.38
CA VAL A 48 -5.10 -14.00 -1.91
C VAL A 48 -4.14 -15.05 -1.34
N ILE A 49 -3.04 -15.31 -2.03
CA ILE A 49 -2.01 -16.27 -1.58
C ILE A 49 -1.34 -15.77 -0.29
N ARG A 50 -1.00 -14.50 -0.19
CA ARG A 50 -0.46 -13.90 1.05
C ARG A 50 -1.46 -14.07 2.21
N GLY A 51 -2.74 -13.78 1.98
CA GLY A 51 -3.80 -13.99 2.97
C GLY A 51 -3.97 -15.46 3.38
N TYR A 52 -3.89 -16.38 2.41
CA TYR A 52 -3.94 -17.82 2.66
C TYR A 52 -2.79 -18.30 3.55
N TYR A 53 -1.56 -17.92 3.24
CA TYR A 53 -0.40 -18.30 4.06
C TYR A 53 -0.46 -17.69 5.47
N LEU A 54 -0.92 -16.45 5.63
CA LEU A 54 -1.16 -15.86 6.95
C LEU A 54 -2.20 -16.67 7.75
N LYS A 55 -3.28 -17.11 7.09
CA LYS A 55 -4.27 -18.01 7.71
C LYS A 55 -3.64 -19.33 8.15
N LYS A 56 -2.77 -19.91 7.32
CA LYS A 56 -2.05 -21.15 7.66
C LYS A 56 -1.13 -20.98 8.87
N GLN A 57 -0.67 -19.76 9.16
CA GLN A 57 0.08 -19.42 10.37
C GLN A 57 -0.82 -19.21 11.61
N GLY A 58 -2.08 -19.64 11.57
CA GLY A 58 -3.00 -19.58 12.71
C GLY A 58 -3.83 -18.29 12.82
N MET A 59 -3.80 -17.42 11.80
CA MET A 59 -4.60 -16.19 11.81
C MET A 59 -6.02 -16.42 11.33
N THR A 60 -6.96 -15.63 11.82
CA THR A 60 -8.30 -15.59 11.23
C THR A 60 -8.23 -14.96 9.84
N LEU A 61 -9.10 -15.40 8.93
CA LEU A 61 -9.14 -14.88 7.55
C LEU A 61 -9.29 -13.35 7.52
N GLY A 62 -10.13 -12.79 8.40
CA GLY A 62 -10.34 -11.34 8.48
C GLY A 62 -9.06 -10.57 8.84
N ARG A 63 -8.28 -11.05 9.81
CA ARG A 63 -7.00 -10.43 10.18
C ARG A 63 -5.94 -10.60 9.09
N ALA A 64 -5.90 -11.75 8.45
CA ALA A 64 -5.00 -12.01 7.33
C ALA A 64 -5.28 -11.05 6.16
N THR A 65 -6.54 -10.93 5.73
CA THR A 65 -6.96 -10.01 4.68
C THR A 65 -6.67 -8.56 5.06
N LEU A 66 -6.98 -8.16 6.31
CA LEU A 66 -6.69 -6.82 6.81
C LEU A 66 -5.19 -6.49 6.73
N GLY A 67 -4.31 -7.43 7.06
CA GLY A 67 -2.86 -7.25 6.96
C GLY A 67 -2.38 -6.97 5.54
N VAL A 68 -2.95 -7.68 4.56
CA VAL A 68 -2.63 -7.47 3.14
C VAL A 68 -3.19 -6.13 2.65
N LEU A 69 -4.43 -5.79 3.02
CA LEU A 69 -5.06 -4.51 2.63
C LEU A 69 -4.36 -3.30 3.25
N MET A 70 -3.91 -3.39 4.49
CA MET A 70 -3.12 -2.33 5.13
C MET A 70 -1.80 -2.09 4.41
N ASP A 71 -1.10 -3.16 3.99
CA ASP A 71 0.14 -3.03 3.21
C ASP A 71 -0.10 -2.29 1.89
N ARG A 72 -1.21 -2.59 1.20
CA ARG A 72 -1.63 -1.90 -0.02
C ARG A 72 -1.96 -0.43 0.25
N LEU A 73 -2.75 -0.16 1.29
CA LEU A 73 -3.13 1.20 1.67
C LEU A 73 -1.91 2.09 1.94
N PHE A 74 -0.97 1.62 2.75
CA PHE A 74 0.26 2.37 3.04
C PHE A 74 1.15 2.54 1.80
N GLY A 75 1.18 1.54 0.91
CA GLY A 75 1.86 1.66 -0.39
C GLY A 75 1.26 2.78 -1.24
N MET A 76 -0.08 2.82 -1.35
CA MET A 76 -0.80 3.87 -2.09
C MET A 76 -0.59 5.26 -1.48
N ILE A 77 -0.64 5.38 -0.14
CA ILE A 77 -0.37 6.66 0.55
C ILE A 77 1.05 7.14 0.22
N GLY A 78 2.04 6.25 0.28
CA GLY A 78 3.43 6.59 -0.06
C GLY A 78 3.58 7.06 -1.51
N LEU A 79 2.88 6.41 -2.45
CA LEU A 79 2.87 6.81 -3.86
C LEU A 79 2.25 8.20 -4.05
N VAL A 80 1.08 8.44 -3.44
CA VAL A 80 0.38 9.74 -3.55
C VAL A 80 1.22 10.85 -2.95
N LEU A 81 1.85 10.63 -1.81
CA LEU A 81 2.76 11.62 -1.21
C LEU A 81 3.93 11.96 -2.14
N LEU A 82 4.51 10.95 -2.79
CA LEU A 82 5.59 11.16 -3.76
C LEU A 82 5.09 11.95 -4.98
N VAL A 83 3.93 11.59 -5.54
CA VAL A 83 3.33 12.31 -6.68
C VAL A 83 3.04 13.76 -6.31
N LEU A 84 2.41 14.02 -5.16
CA LEU A 84 2.12 15.38 -4.71
C LEU A 84 3.41 16.20 -4.49
N ALA A 85 4.46 15.58 -3.95
CA ALA A 85 5.76 16.22 -3.78
C ALA A 85 6.46 16.53 -5.12
N SER A 86 6.17 15.75 -6.18
CA SER A 86 6.76 15.95 -7.51
C SER A 86 5.97 16.94 -8.39
N LEU A 87 4.76 17.34 -8.00
CA LEU A 87 3.94 18.26 -8.80
C LEU A 87 4.62 19.59 -9.15
N PRO A 88 5.33 20.29 -8.23
CA PRO A 88 6.02 21.53 -8.58
C PRO A 88 7.02 21.33 -9.73
N LEU A 89 7.84 20.26 -9.65
CA LEU A 89 8.81 19.92 -10.67
C LEU A 89 8.13 19.56 -12.00
N LEU A 90 7.02 18.83 -11.95
CA LEU A 90 6.24 18.49 -13.14
C LEU A 90 5.77 19.76 -13.86
N PHE A 91 5.31 20.78 -13.12
CA PHE A 91 4.81 22.04 -13.70
C PHE A 91 5.92 22.88 -14.32
N GLU A 92 7.16 22.71 -13.90
CA GLU A 92 8.31 23.36 -14.53
C GLU A 92 8.76 22.63 -15.81
N LEU A 93 8.65 21.29 -15.83
CA LEU A 93 9.19 20.46 -16.92
C LEU A 93 8.19 20.20 -18.06
N VAL A 94 6.90 20.25 -17.78
CA VAL A 94 5.83 19.90 -18.73
C VAL A 94 5.05 21.14 -19.09
N ASP A 95 5.18 21.63 -20.32
CA ASP A 95 4.48 22.84 -20.78
C ASP A 95 3.04 22.59 -21.26
N ASP A 96 2.68 21.32 -21.52
CA ASP A 96 1.34 20.95 -22.00
C ASP A 96 0.29 21.10 -20.89
N PRO A 97 -0.71 22.02 -21.05
CA PRO A 97 -1.77 22.24 -20.07
C PRO A 97 -2.66 21.00 -19.88
N ILE A 98 -2.85 20.19 -20.93
CA ILE A 98 -3.69 18.98 -20.87
C ILE A 98 -3.04 17.95 -19.98
N ALA A 99 -1.73 17.73 -20.16
CA ALA A 99 -0.97 16.79 -19.34
C ALA A 99 -0.94 17.22 -17.87
N ARG A 100 -0.69 18.51 -17.59
CA ARG A 100 -0.72 19.09 -16.24
C ARG A 100 -2.06 18.86 -15.55
N THR A 101 -3.15 19.21 -16.25
CA THR A 101 -4.51 19.05 -15.74
C THR A 101 -4.87 17.61 -15.50
N GLY A 102 -4.49 16.71 -16.42
CA GLY A 102 -4.72 15.27 -16.31
C GLY A 102 -4.04 14.66 -15.06
N VAL A 103 -2.76 14.98 -14.84
CA VAL A 103 -2.03 14.51 -13.65
C VAL A 103 -2.66 15.07 -12.37
N LEU A 104 -3.06 16.34 -12.34
CA LEU A 104 -3.77 16.94 -11.20
C LEU A 104 -5.07 16.22 -10.89
N PHE A 105 -5.91 15.95 -11.88
CA PHE A 105 -7.18 15.25 -11.69
C PHE A 105 -6.96 13.87 -11.10
N ILE A 106 -5.98 13.12 -11.62
CA ILE A 106 -5.64 11.78 -11.11
C ILE A 106 -5.14 11.88 -9.67
N ALA A 107 -4.20 12.78 -9.39
CA ALA A 107 -3.62 12.93 -8.06
C ALA A 107 -4.67 13.34 -7.02
N VAL A 108 -5.53 14.29 -7.34
CA VAL A 108 -6.64 14.74 -6.47
C VAL A 108 -7.66 13.61 -6.30
N GLY A 109 -8.07 12.94 -7.38
CA GLY A 109 -9.03 11.85 -7.32
C GLY A 109 -8.57 10.70 -6.41
N ILE A 110 -7.32 10.24 -6.57
CA ILE A 110 -6.77 9.19 -5.71
C ILE A 110 -6.64 9.70 -4.26
N SER A 111 -6.23 10.94 -4.05
CA SER A 111 -6.12 11.53 -2.71
C SER A 111 -7.47 11.57 -2.00
N LEU A 112 -8.53 11.95 -2.70
CA LEU A 112 -9.91 11.96 -2.15
C LEU A 112 -10.39 10.55 -1.80
N VAL A 113 -10.11 9.56 -2.64
CA VAL A 113 -10.46 8.15 -2.34
C VAL A 113 -9.70 7.66 -1.09
N LEU A 114 -8.41 7.96 -0.98
CA LEU A 114 -7.62 7.59 0.19
C LEU A 114 -8.11 8.29 1.46
N LEU A 115 -8.44 9.58 1.38
CA LEU A 115 -9.04 10.32 2.48
C LEU A 115 -10.39 9.73 2.89
N PHE A 116 -11.25 9.40 1.92
CA PHE A 116 -12.52 8.73 2.19
C PHE A 116 -12.31 7.41 2.93
N ILE A 117 -11.41 6.54 2.44
CA ILE A 117 -11.07 5.27 3.11
C ILE A 117 -10.56 5.54 4.54
N PHE A 118 -9.70 6.55 4.71
CA PHE A 118 -9.06 6.86 5.99
C PHE A 118 -10.04 7.42 7.03
N PHE A 119 -11.12 8.07 6.59
CA PHE A 119 -12.15 8.66 7.46
C PHE A 119 -13.45 7.86 7.51
N THR A 120 -13.50 6.68 6.88
CA THR A 120 -14.71 5.81 6.87
C THR A 120 -15.15 5.42 8.29
N ASP A 121 -14.23 5.36 9.25
CA ASP A 121 -14.52 5.07 10.65
C ASP A 121 -15.30 6.16 11.38
N LYS A 122 -15.39 7.37 10.84
CA LYS A 122 -16.17 8.48 11.38
C LYS A 122 -17.60 8.57 10.82
N LEU A 123 -17.93 7.72 9.84
CA LEU A 123 -19.27 7.68 9.27
C LEU A 123 -20.29 7.14 10.30
N PRO A 124 -21.50 7.75 10.38
CA PRO A 124 -22.53 7.27 11.27
C PRO A 124 -22.93 5.83 10.97
N GLY A 125 -23.13 5.03 12.03
CA GLY A 125 -23.24 3.57 11.99
C GLY A 125 -24.40 2.94 11.20
N ASN A 126 -25.30 3.74 10.58
CA ASN A 126 -26.42 3.25 9.77
C ASN A 126 -26.01 2.42 8.55
N PHE A 127 -24.74 2.49 8.13
CA PHE A 127 -24.22 1.75 6.96
C PHE A 127 -23.48 0.45 7.32
N SER A 128 -23.44 0.07 8.60
CA SER A 128 -22.69 -1.09 9.10
C SER A 128 -23.25 -2.46 8.64
N HIS A 129 -24.41 -2.50 8.01
CA HIS A 129 -25.03 -3.72 7.47
C HIS A 129 -24.27 -4.30 6.27
N LEU A 130 -23.54 -3.48 5.51
CA LEU A 130 -22.78 -3.93 4.35
C LEU A 130 -21.41 -4.47 4.78
N LYS A 131 -21.10 -5.71 4.44
CA LYS A 131 -19.81 -6.38 4.76
C LYS A 131 -18.59 -5.56 4.28
N VAL A 132 -18.72 -4.90 3.12
CA VAL A 132 -17.67 -4.06 2.54
C VAL A 132 -17.38 -2.85 3.42
N ILE A 133 -18.42 -2.14 3.88
CA ILE A 133 -18.27 -0.95 4.73
C ILE A 133 -17.65 -1.34 6.08
N ARG A 134 -18.02 -2.48 6.64
CA ARG A 134 -17.40 -3.01 7.85
C ARG A 134 -15.91 -3.31 7.65
N GLY A 135 -15.54 -3.83 6.47
CA GLY A 135 -14.14 -4.04 6.09
C GLY A 135 -13.36 -2.73 6.00
N LEU A 136 -13.92 -1.72 5.33
CA LEU A 136 -13.32 -0.38 5.22
C LEU A 136 -13.21 0.31 6.57
N TYR A 137 -14.22 0.21 7.42
CA TYR A 137 -14.18 0.72 8.79
C TYR A 137 -13.02 0.10 9.59
N SER A 138 -12.90 -1.23 9.54
CA SER A 138 -11.81 -1.93 10.21
C SER A 138 -10.44 -1.52 9.66
N LEU A 139 -10.31 -1.36 8.33
CA LEU A 139 -9.10 -0.90 7.66
C LEU A 139 -8.70 0.50 8.12
N SER A 140 -9.64 1.45 8.07
CA SER A 140 -9.46 2.84 8.52
C SER A 140 -9.00 2.91 9.98
N GLN A 141 -9.72 2.24 10.87
CA GLN A 141 -9.42 2.23 12.30
C GLN A 141 -8.02 1.67 12.60
N ASN A 142 -7.66 0.52 11.98
CA ASN A 142 -6.34 -0.08 12.18
C ASN A 142 -5.22 0.78 11.57
N ALA A 143 -5.42 1.38 10.39
CA ALA A 143 -4.44 2.26 9.77
C ALA A 143 -4.18 3.50 10.64
N ARG A 144 -5.22 4.14 11.16
CA ARG A 144 -5.09 5.29 12.06
C ARG A 144 -4.42 4.93 13.38
N GLN A 145 -4.75 3.78 13.97
CA GLN A 145 -4.08 3.31 15.19
C GLN A 145 -2.60 3.02 14.94
N CYS A 146 -2.25 2.49 13.76
CA CYS A 146 -0.87 2.24 13.38
C CYS A 146 -0.07 3.55 13.29
N ILE A 147 -0.66 4.61 12.73
CA ILE A 147 -0.02 5.92 12.62
C ILE A 147 0.03 6.64 13.98
N ALA A 148 -1.09 6.65 14.73
CA ALA A 148 -1.21 7.45 15.94
C ALA A 148 -0.47 6.88 17.15
N LYS A 149 -0.42 5.55 17.29
CA LYS A 149 0.13 4.89 18.51
C LYS A 149 1.56 4.39 18.36
N HIS A 150 2.08 4.30 17.14
CA HIS A 150 3.37 3.63 16.91
C HIS A 150 4.20 4.43 15.92
N TYR A 151 5.44 4.65 16.30
CA TYR A 151 6.52 5.09 15.40
C TYR A 151 6.57 4.27 14.09
N ASN A 152 6.00 3.06 14.14
CA ASN A 152 5.89 2.15 13.00
C ASN A 152 5.14 2.73 11.79
N GLY A 153 4.11 3.57 12.00
CA GLY A 153 3.37 4.18 10.89
C GLY A 153 4.24 5.09 10.02
N ILE A 154 5.09 5.91 10.66
CA ILE A 154 6.03 6.79 9.95
C ILE A 154 7.08 5.95 9.22
N ILE A 155 7.62 4.91 9.86
CA ILE A 155 8.59 4.00 9.24
C ILE A 155 7.97 3.33 8.00
N ILE A 156 6.74 2.85 8.09
CA ILE A 156 6.02 2.21 6.97
C ILE A 156 5.88 3.20 5.80
N LEU A 157 5.52 4.45 6.05
CA LEU A 157 5.40 5.49 5.03
C LEU A 157 6.76 5.82 4.39
N LEU A 158 7.81 5.99 5.19
CA LEU A 158 9.16 6.24 4.68
C LEU A 158 9.65 5.08 3.80
N ILE A 159 9.44 3.84 4.23
CA ILE A 159 9.80 2.66 3.44
C ILE A 159 8.96 2.60 2.15
N SER A 160 7.67 2.99 2.19
CA SER A 160 6.82 3.03 1.00
C SER A 160 7.34 4.05 -0.02
N ILE A 161 7.69 5.25 0.41
CA ILE A 161 8.30 6.28 -0.44
C ILE A 161 9.63 5.77 -1.02
N LEU A 162 10.48 5.16 -0.21
CA LEU A 162 11.75 4.60 -0.65
C LEU A 162 11.56 3.53 -1.74
N ILE A 163 10.58 2.64 -1.60
CA ILE A 163 10.26 1.62 -2.61
C ILE A 163 9.88 2.29 -3.95
N HIS A 164 9.06 3.33 -3.91
CA HIS A 164 8.66 4.05 -5.12
C HIS A 164 9.82 4.82 -5.75
N LEU A 165 10.68 5.45 -4.96
CA LEU A 165 11.90 6.11 -5.47
C LEU A 165 12.84 5.11 -6.16
N ILE A 166 13.04 3.92 -5.58
CA ILE A 166 13.83 2.86 -6.21
C ILE A 166 13.19 2.41 -7.54
N SER A 167 11.86 2.33 -7.60
CA SER A 167 11.14 1.99 -8.84
C SER A 167 11.34 3.06 -9.91
N VAL A 168 11.22 4.34 -9.56
CA VAL A 168 11.44 5.46 -10.48
C VAL A 168 12.88 5.43 -11.00
N PHE A 169 13.86 5.25 -10.11
CA PHE A 169 15.26 5.17 -10.48
C PHE A 169 15.55 3.98 -11.41
N ALA A 170 14.93 2.82 -11.15
CA ALA A 170 15.08 1.65 -12.02
C ALA A 170 14.51 1.89 -13.43
N VAL A 171 13.35 2.54 -13.53
CA VAL A 171 12.78 2.91 -14.84
C VAL A 171 13.65 3.93 -15.56
N MET A 172 14.15 4.93 -14.85
CA MET A 172 15.05 5.95 -15.42
C MET A 172 16.34 5.32 -15.95
N THR A 173 16.97 4.41 -15.22
CA THR A 173 18.19 3.73 -15.67
C THR A 173 17.94 2.84 -16.89
N MET A 174 16.77 2.17 -16.94
CA MET A 174 16.37 1.38 -18.11
C MET A 174 16.14 2.27 -19.34
N SER A 175 15.49 3.42 -19.17
CA SER A 175 15.25 4.38 -20.25
C SER A 175 16.55 4.91 -20.85
N ILE A 176 17.52 5.26 -20.01
CA ILE A 176 18.86 5.73 -20.48
C ILE A 176 19.62 4.60 -21.18
N GLY A 177 19.46 3.36 -20.73
CA GLY A 177 20.15 2.21 -21.33
C GLY A 177 19.57 1.73 -22.66
N LEU A 178 18.34 2.14 -22.99
CA LEU A 178 17.65 1.75 -24.23
C LEU A 178 17.73 2.83 -25.34
N GLY A 179 18.29 4.01 -25.06
CA GLY A 179 18.47 4.98 -26.05
C GLY A 179 18.42 6.27 -26.12
#